data_76ef26d3d1518a0fc607d9b333e95f8b
#
_entry.id   76ef26d3d1518a0fc607d9b333e95f8b
#
_cell.length_a   1.000
_cell.length_b   1.000
_cell.length_c   1.000
_cell.angle_alpha   90.00
_cell.angle_beta   90.00
_cell.angle_gamma   90.00
#
_symmetry.space_group_name_H-M   'P 1'
#
loop_
_entity.id
_entity.type
_entity.pdbx_description
1 polymer ?
#
loop_
_entity_poly.entity_id
_entity_poly.type
_entity_poly.pdbx_seq_one_letter_code
_entity_poly.pdbx_strand_id
1 'polypeptide(L)'
;RDSSTSRGLGDVYKRQEQAVDLKGCGQKAPYIQENINLQNKKEVEAADRKRFVFVNEMVKAVEERKTLTREINQQDKFDAILTNKFVGIPIFAAVMFLVFYISQSTVGTWIANWLVGWIEAFQGWVADLITGANPFLQALLVDGIIGGVGAVVGFLPLVMVMYFLIALLEDCGYMARAAVVLDPIFKRVGLSGKSVIPMVIGTGCAIPGIMACRTIRNERERRATAMLTPFMPCGAKLPVIGLFAGAFFADAWWVGPMMYLVGIILILLGALLVKKITGYKYRKSFFIMELPEYKIPSLKRGILSMLSRGKAYIIKAGTIILVCNTVVQIMQSFNWKLQVVEEGMESTSILASIATPFAVLLIPLGFGVWQMAAAAVTGFIAKENVVGTLAVVYGLTNFIDTDSLALVGGANEVAAVMGLTKVAALAYLMFNLYTPPCFAALGAMNAEMQDKKWLWGGIGLLMGTGYTVAFLVYQIGTLMTTGSFGNGFAAGLVAIVIFAGILILLSHKTEKQFKQEYSLHT
;
A
#
# COMPACT_ATOMS: atom_id res chain seq x y z
N ARG A 1 -29.85 7.55 -17.86
CA ARG A 1 -29.98 8.92 -18.39
C ARG A 1 -28.61 9.27 -18.96
N ASP A 2 -28.48 9.06 -20.29
CA ASP A 2 -27.77 9.96 -21.22
C ASP A 2 -27.80 9.31 -22.61
N SER A 3 -28.99 9.40 -23.22
CA SER A 3 -29.21 9.01 -24.61
C SER A 3 -28.90 10.13 -25.60
N SER A 4 -28.33 11.25 -25.13
CA SER A 4 -28.08 12.43 -25.96
C SER A 4 -26.70 12.45 -26.63
N THR A 5 -25.70 11.77 -26.04
CA THR A 5 -24.33 11.74 -26.57
C THR A 5 -24.13 10.77 -27.75
N SER A 6 -24.91 9.68 -27.81
CA SER A 6 -24.81 8.73 -28.92
C SER A 6 -25.46 9.22 -30.22
N ARG A 7 -26.46 10.12 -30.12
CA ARG A 7 -27.10 10.74 -31.31
C ARG A 7 -26.21 11.79 -31.99
N GLY A 8 -25.39 12.51 -31.22
CA GLY A 8 -24.49 13.52 -31.76
C GLY A 8 -23.35 12.95 -32.63
N LEU A 9 -22.80 11.79 -32.24
CA LEU A 9 -21.75 11.11 -33.03
C LEU A 9 -22.27 10.55 -34.35
N GLY A 10 -23.49 9.97 -34.36
CA GLY A 10 -24.12 9.49 -35.59
C GLY A 10 -24.42 10.58 -36.60
N ASP A 11 -24.81 11.79 -36.14
CA ASP A 11 -25.05 12.94 -37.01
C ASP A 11 -23.76 13.57 -37.55
N VAL A 12 -22.66 13.52 -36.79
CA VAL A 12 -21.36 13.97 -37.27
C VAL A 12 -20.82 13.05 -38.37
N TYR A 13 -20.99 11.74 -38.23
CA TYR A 13 -20.60 10.80 -39.28
C TYR A 13 -21.46 10.94 -40.54
N LYS A 14 -22.78 11.11 -40.40
CA LYS A 14 -23.68 11.37 -41.56
C LYS A 14 -23.39 12.71 -42.24
N ARG A 15 -23.06 13.76 -41.47
CA ARG A 15 -22.65 15.04 -42.06
C ARG A 15 -21.28 15.00 -42.74
N GLN A 16 -20.36 14.14 -42.29
CA GLN A 16 -19.09 13.90 -42.97
C GLN A 16 -19.27 13.13 -44.28
N GLU A 17 -20.12 12.12 -44.32
CA GLU A 17 -20.49 11.44 -45.57
C GLU A 17 -21.18 12.39 -46.57
N GLN A 18 -22.09 13.23 -46.11
CA GLN A 18 -22.75 14.24 -46.94
C GLN A 18 -21.77 15.35 -47.39
N ALA A 19 -20.81 15.73 -46.58
CA ALA A 19 -19.80 16.74 -46.94
C ALA A 19 -18.81 16.21 -48.00
N VAL A 20 -18.52 14.94 -48.02
CA VAL A 20 -17.67 14.29 -49.04
C VAL A 20 -18.41 14.19 -50.39
N ASP A 21 -19.70 13.88 -50.37
CA ASP A 21 -20.55 13.81 -51.60
C ASP A 21 -20.76 15.23 -52.20
N LEU A 22 -20.83 16.27 -51.40
CA LEU A 22 -21.03 17.66 -51.85
C LEU A 22 -19.79 18.31 -52.47
N LYS A 23 -18.58 17.78 -52.31
CA LYS A 23 -17.35 18.32 -52.85
C LYS A 23 -16.84 17.67 -54.15
N GLY A 24 -17.65 16.85 -54.82
CA GLY A 24 -17.32 16.34 -56.16
C GLY A 24 -16.14 15.36 -56.19
N CYS A 25 -15.71 14.82 -55.08
CA CYS A 25 -14.83 13.65 -55.04
C CYS A 25 -15.61 12.43 -55.47
N GLY A 26 -15.83 12.29 -56.78
CA GLY A 26 -16.57 11.18 -57.43
C GLY A 26 -15.89 9.83 -57.33
N GLN A 27 -14.96 9.63 -56.44
CA GLN A 27 -14.46 8.31 -56.07
C GLN A 27 -15.17 7.87 -54.81
N LYS A 28 -16.21 7.00 -55.00
CA LYS A 28 -16.74 6.22 -53.88
C LYS A 28 -15.57 5.59 -53.15
N ALA A 29 -15.49 5.76 -51.86
CA ALA A 29 -14.50 5.08 -51.04
C ALA A 29 -14.48 3.59 -51.47
N PRO A 30 -13.35 3.04 -51.90
CA PRO A 30 -13.31 1.69 -52.38
C PRO A 30 -13.91 0.80 -51.30
N TYR A 31 -14.96 0.03 -51.65
CA TYR A 31 -15.63 -0.87 -50.72
C TYR A 31 -14.64 -1.95 -50.32
N ILE A 32 -13.91 -1.70 -49.27
CA ILE A 32 -12.80 -2.54 -48.78
C ILE A 32 -13.35 -3.72 -47.96
N GLN A 33 -14.70 -3.85 -47.88
CA GLN A 33 -15.35 -4.77 -46.94
C GLN A 33 -16.10 -5.96 -47.55
N GLU A 34 -16.17 -6.07 -48.85
CA GLU A 34 -17.11 -7.06 -49.46
C GLU A 34 -16.75 -8.52 -49.25
N ASN A 35 -15.71 -8.95 -48.62
CA ASN A 35 -15.45 -10.36 -48.33
C ASN A 35 -14.34 -10.58 -47.28
N ILE A 36 -14.33 -9.80 -46.21
CA ILE A 36 -13.32 -10.01 -45.16
C ILE A 36 -13.85 -10.96 -44.11
N ASN A 37 -13.16 -12.06 -43.88
CA ASN A 37 -13.44 -12.94 -42.78
C ASN A 37 -13.05 -12.25 -41.47
N LEU A 38 -14.05 -11.75 -40.72
CA LEU A 38 -13.86 -11.04 -39.46
C LEU A 38 -13.17 -11.87 -38.37
N GLN A 39 -13.11 -13.19 -38.54
CA GLN A 39 -12.38 -14.09 -37.64
C GLN A 39 -10.88 -14.17 -37.98
N ASN A 40 -10.50 -13.76 -39.21
CA ASN A 40 -9.11 -13.77 -39.62
C ASN A 40 -8.42 -12.43 -39.33
N LYS A 41 -7.69 -12.37 -38.21
CA LYS A 41 -7.01 -11.17 -37.74
C LYS A 41 -6.08 -10.52 -38.78
N LYS A 42 -5.41 -11.32 -39.60
CA LYS A 42 -4.49 -10.80 -40.64
C LYS A 42 -5.23 -10.09 -41.77
N GLU A 43 -6.40 -10.60 -42.18
CA GLU A 43 -7.22 -9.96 -43.19
C GLU A 43 -7.83 -8.65 -42.69
N VAL A 44 -8.30 -8.63 -41.44
CA VAL A 44 -8.81 -7.40 -40.79
C VAL A 44 -7.72 -6.35 -40.69
N GLU A 45 -6.51 -6.71 -40.23
CA GLU A 45 -5.39 -5.77 -40.16
C GLU A 45 -4.94 -5.24 -41.51
N ALA A 46 -5.00 -6.07 -42.58
CA ALA A 46 -4.68 -5.65 -43.93
C ALA A 46 -5.71 -4.67 -44.49
N ALA A 47 -7.00 -4.93 -44.20
CA ALA A 47 -8.09 -4.05 -44.61
C ALA A 47 -8.02 -2.69 -43.87
N ASP A 48 -7.74 -2.71 -42.57
CA ASP A 48 -7.57 -1.47 -41.78
C ASP A 48 -6.37 -0.66 -42.26
N ARG A 49 -5.26 -1.28 -42.65
CA ARG A 49 -4.12 -0.55 -43.24
C ARG A 49 -4.51 0.14 -44.56
N LYS A 50 -5.27 -0.53 -45.45
CA LYS A 50 -5.75 0.09 -46.68
C LYS A 50 -6.69 1.27 -46.41
N ARG A 51 -7.58 1.16 -45.42
CA ARG A 51 -8.42 2.27 -44.99
C ARG A 51 -7.60 3.45 -44.44
N PHE A 52 -6.60 3.15 -43.64
CA PHE A 52 -5.72 4.17 -43.07
C PHE A 52 -4.93 4.93 -44.15
N VAL A 53 -4.44 4.21 -45.18
CA VAL A 53 -3.76 4.85 -46.31
C VAL A 53 -4.72 5.77 -47.05
N PHE A 54 -5.92 5.29 -47.39
CA PHE A 54 -6.93 6.10 -48.08
C PHE A 54 -7.36 7.33 -47.27
N VAL A 55 -7.62 7.19 -45.98
CA VAL A 55 -7.96 8.32 -45.11
C VAL A 55 -6.80 9.30 -45.00
N ASN A 56 -5.56 8.83 -44.87
CA ASN A 56 -4.38 9.67 -44.82
C ASN A 56 -4.14 10.44 -46.14
N GLU A 57 -4.44 9.88 -47.29
CA GLU A 57 -4.36 10.57 -48.56
C GLU A 57 -5.41 11.69 -48.66
N MET A 58 -6.64 11.43 -48.23
CA MET A 58 -7.69 12.45 -48.18
C MET A 58 -7.35 13.55 -47.14
N VAL A 59 -6.84 13.18 -45.98
CA VAL A 59 -6.43 14.14 -44.95
C VAL A 59 -5.28 15.00 -45.45
N LYS A 60 -4.27 14.45 -46.13
CA LYS A 60 -3.16 15.21 -46.71
C LYS A 60 -3.61 16.21 -47.76
N ALA A 61 -4.69 15.92 -48.48
CA ALA A 61 -5.21 16.85 -49.51
C ALA A 61 -5.99 18.04 -48.93
N VAL A 62 -6.50 17.92 -47.68
CA VAL A 62 -7.31 18.96 -47.01
C VAL A 62 -6.63 19.57 -45.79
N GLU A 63 -5.57 18.94 -45.26
CA GLU A 63 -4.85 19.39 -44.07
C GLU A 63 -3.81 20.47 -44.45
N GLU A 64 -4.13 21.72 -44.18
CA GLU A 64 -3.17 22.80 -44.20
C GLU A 64 -2.52 22.91 -42.82
N ARG A 65 -1.35 22.29 -42.64
CA ARG A 65 -0.57 22.43 -41.40
C ARG A 65 0.04 23.82 -41.30
N LYS A 66 -0.64 24.72 -40.60
CA LYS A 66 -0.16 26.11 -40.36
C LYS A 66 1.04 26.16 -39.38
N THR A 67 1.27 25.11 -38.60
CA THR A 67 2.41 25.02 -37.68
C THR A 67 3.10 23.68 -37.84
N LEU A 68 4.20 23.65 -38.58
CA LEU A 68 5.19 22.58 -38.46
C LEU A 68 5.96 22.81 -37.15
N THR A 69 5.53 22.20 -36.09
CA THR A 69 6.30 22.10 -34.84
C THR A 69 7.51 21.19 -35.09
N ARG A 70 8.51 21.73 -35.79
CA ARG A 70 9.83 21.12 -35.95
C ARG A 70 10.73 21.39 -34.74
N GLU A 71 10.31 22.28 -33.85
CA GLU A 71 10.99 22.53 -32.61
C GLU A 71 10.56 21.49 -31.60
N ILE A 72 11.49 20.61 -31.25
CA ILE A 72 11.33 19.69 -30.11
C ILE A 72 11.07 20.58 -28.90
N ASN A 73 9.85 20.56 -28.41
CA ASN A 73 9.44 21.32 -27.23
C ASN A 73 10.39 20.95 -26.09
N GLN A 74 10.81 21.91 -25.28
CA GLN A 74 11.67 21.62 -24.12
C GLN A 74 11.05 20.53 -23.22
N GLN A 75 9.71 20.46 -23.16
CA GLN A 75 8.97 19.43 -22.46
C GLN A 75 9.27 18.03 -23.00
N ASP A 76 9.37 17.85 -24.32
CA ASP A 76 9.68 16.55 -24.94
C ASP A 76 11.10 16.07 -24.60
N LYS A 77 12.05 17.01 -24.43
CA LYS A 77 13.42 16.69 -24.00
C LYS A 77 13.44 16.21 -22.55
N PHE A 78 12.70 16.88 -21.65
CA PHE A 78 12.56 16.45 -20.27
C PHE A 78 11.83 15.11 -20.18
N ASP A 79 10.79 14.91 -20.97
CA ASP A 79 10.05 13.67 -21.01
C ASP A 79 10.91 12.50 -21.53
N ALA A 80 11.75 12.73 -22.53
CA ALA A 80 12.69 11.72 -23.03
C ALA A 80 13.67 11.23 -21.95
N ILE A 81 14.07 12.10 -21.02
CA ILE A 81 14.94 11.73 -19.89
C ILE A 81 14.12 11.03 -18.80
N LEU A 82 13.00 11.62 -18.38
CA LEU A 82 12.20 11.14 -17.26
C LEU A 82 11.44 9.84 -17.59
N THR A 83 11.09 9.59 -18.86
CA THR A 83 10.42 8.36 -19.29
C THR A 83 11.38 7.26 -19.73
N ASN A 84 12.69 7.53 -19.72
CA ASN A 84 13.70 6.50 -20.01
C ASN A 84 13.73 5.45 -18.90
N LYS A 85 13.70 4.17 -19.26
CA LYS A 85 13.67 3.05 -18.31
C LYS A 85 14.87 3.01 -17.36
N PHE A 86 16.06 3.38 -17.84
CA PHE A 86 17.28 3.32 -17.04
C PHE A 86 17.50 4.54 -16.16
N VAL A 87 17.07 5.71 -16.62
CA VAL A 87 17.28 6.99 -15.93
C VAL A 87 16.04 7.36 -15.10
N GLY A 88 14.85 7.06 -15.60
CA GLY A 88 13.59 7.41 -14.94
C GLY A 88 13.37 6.67 -13.62
N ILE A 89 13.78 5.39 -13.49
CA ILE A 89 13.63 4.64 -12.24
C ILE A 89 14.51 5.21 -11.11
N PRO A 90 15.82 5.46 -11.29
CA PRO A 90 16.65 6.12 -10.29
C PRO A 90 16.15 7.52 -9.91
N ILE A 91 15.73 8.34 -10.89
CA ILE A 91 15.18 9.68 -10.61
C ILE A 91 13.90 9.55 -9.78
N PHE A 92 13.03 8.61 -10.14
CA PHE A 92 11.82 8.33 -9.37
C PHE A 92 12.14 7.92 -7.92
N ALA A 93 13.09 7.02 -7.73
CA ALA A 93 13.54 6.61 -6.40
C ALA A 93 14.12 7.79 -5.60
N ALA A 94 14.91 8.66 -6.22
CA ALA A 94 15.48 9.84 -5.59
C ALA A 94 14.40 10.86 -5.19
N VAL A 95 13.44 11.15 -6.07
CA VAL A 95 12.30 12.05 -5.76
C VAL A 95 11.46 11.51 -4.61
N MET A 96 11.15 10.22 -4.63
CA MET A 96 10.38 9.61 -3.54
C MET A 96 11.16 9.60 -2.23
N PHE A 97 12.46 9.29 -2.28
CA PHE A 97 13.31 9.38 -1.10
C PHE A 97 13.31 10.78 -0.50
N LEU A 98 13.42 11.83 -1.34
CA LEU A 98 13.37 13.22 -0.89
C LEU A 98 12.03 13.57 -0.21
N VAL A 99 10.91 13.14 -0.81
CA VAL A 99 9.56 13.34 -0.23
C VAL A 99 9.47 12.69 1.15
N PHE A 100 9.93 11.44 1.28
CA PHE A 100 9.89 10.75 2.56
C PHE A 100 10.84 11.36 3.58
N TYR A 101 12.04 11.74 3.17
CA TYR A 101 13.01 12.40 4.03
C TYR A 101 12.46 13.71 4.61
N ILE A 102 11.86 14.55 3.76
CA ILE A 102 11.23 15.81 4.22
C ILE A 102 10.06 15.54 5.16
N SER A 103 9.22 14.55 4.83
CA SER A 103 8.03 14.26 5.63
C SER A 103 8.35 13.58 6.96
N GLN A 104 9.28 12.60 6.97
CA GLN A 104 9.48 11.71 8.11
C GLN A 104 10.68 12.10 9.00
N SER A 105 11.67 12.82 8.44
CA SER A 105 12.91 13.11 9.16
C SER A 105 13.16 14.61 9.42
N THR A 106 12.42 15.51 8.77
CA THR A 106 12.67 16.95 8.92
C THR A 106 11.41 17.72 9.31
N VAL A 107 10.69 18.25 8.34
CA VAL A 107 9.55 19.16 8.56
C VAL A 107 8.41 18.48 9.32
N GLY A 108 8.06 17.26 8.92
CA GLY A 108 6.96 16.51 9.56
C GLY A 108 7.27 16.22 11.03
N THR A 109 8.46 15.71 11.32
CA THR A 109 8.90 15.39 12.68
C THR A 109 9.04 16.65 13.55
N TRP A 110 9.57 17.74 13.00
CA TRP A 110 9.68 19.01 13.74
C TRP A 110 8.30 19.53 14.19
N ILE A 111 7.30 19.52 13.28
CA ILE A 111 5.93 19.92 13.62
C ILE A 111 5.30 18.94 14.61
N ALA A 112 5.53 17.63 14.42
CA ALA A 112 5.00 16.59 15.30
C ALA A 112 5.52 16.76 16.74
N ASN A 113 6.83 16.89 16.94
CA ASN A 113 7.44 17.06 18.25
C ASN A 113 6.95 18.35 18.94
N TRP A 114 6.77 19.43 18.19
CA TRP A 114 6.21 20.66 18.73
C TRP A 114 4.77 20.47 19.24
N LEU A 115 3.91 19.76 18.49
CA LEU A 115 2.54 19.48 18.89
C LEU A 115 2.45 18.46 20.04
N VAL A 116 3.26 17.41 19.98
CA VAL A 116 3.32 16.38 21.05
C VAL A 116 3.78 17.00 22.35
N GLY A 117 4.81 17.85 22.35
CA GLY A 117 5.27 18.55 23.57
C GLY A 117 4.17 19.38 24.25
N TRP A 118 3.23 19.97 23.50
CA TRP A 118 2.07 20.65 24.09
C TRP A 118 1.10 19.64 24.74
N ILE A 119 0.91 18.48 24.14
CA ILE A 119 0.02 17.44 24.68
C ILE A 119 0.63 16.81 25.93
N GLU A 120 1.93 16.55 25.91
CA GLU A 120 2.67 16.02 27.09
C GLU A 120 2.63 17.00 28.26
N ALA A 121 2.82 18.30 28.00
CA ALA A 121 2.67 19.32 29.04
C ALA A 121 1.24 19.35 29.61
N PHE A 122 0.22 19.20 28.75
CA PHE A 122 -1.17 19.10 29.19
C PHE A 122 -1.43 17.80 29.96
N GLN A 123 -0.86 16.67 29.49
CA GLN A 123 -0.95 15.38 30.15
C GLN A 123 -0.35 15.42 31.55
N GLY A 124 0.85 16.02 31.71
CA GLY A 124 1.49 16.23 33.00
C GLY A 124 0.64 17.09 33.94
N TRP A 125 0.09 18.19 33.44
CA TRP A 125 -0.80 19.06 34.23
C TRP A 125 -2.06 18.33 34.70
N VAL A 126 -2.69 17.51 33.85
CA VAL A 126 -3.86 16.70 34.21
C VAL A 126 -3.46 15.60 35.21
N ALA A 127 -2.31 14.95 35.01
CA ALA A 127 -1.80 13.93 35.93
C ALA A 127 -1.60 14.51 37.35
N ASP A 128 -1.02 15.70 37.45
CA ASP A 128 -0.82 16.42 38.75
C ASP A 128 -2.17 16.77 39.41
N LEU A 129 -3.17 17.15 38.60
CA LEU A 129 -4.50 17.52 39.13
C LEU A 129 -5.26 16.31 39.71
N ILE A 130 -4.97 15.10 39.16
CA ILE A 130 -5.63 13.84 39.53
C ILE A 130 -4.76 13.03 40.50
N THR A 131 -3.65 13.58 40.99
CA THR A 131 -2.78 12.97 42.00
C THR A 131 -3.58 12.70 43.27
N GLY A 132 -3.93 11.43 43.53
CA GLY A 132 -4.82 11.00 44.62
C GLY A 132 -6.18 10.45 44.20
N ALA A 133 -6.51 10.48 42.92
CA ALA A 133 -7.68 9.80 42.39
C ALA A 133 -7.43 8.27 42.22
N ASN A 134 -8.50 7.54 41.97
CA ASN A 134 -8.42 6.09 41.72
C ASN A 134 -7.43 5.78 40.58
N PRO A 135 -6.46 4.86 40.75
CA PRO A 135 -5.50 4.47 39.70
C PRO A 135 -6.15 4.10 38.34
N PHE A 136 -7.36 3.56 38.39
CA PHE A 136 -8.15 3.29 37.18
C PHE A 136 -8.47 4.57 36.38
N LEU A 137 -8.86 5.64 37.07
CA LEU A 137 -9.20 6.90 36.44
C LEU A 137 -7.96 7.58 35.83
N GLN A 138 -6.82 7.45 36.48
CA GLN A 138 -5.54 7.98 36.01
C GLN A 138 -5.09 7.26 34.74
N ALA A 139 -5.05 5.92 34.74
CA ALA A 139 -4.69 5.13 33.57
C ALA A 139 -5.66 5.33 32.38
N LEU A 140 -6.97 5.49 32.65
CA LEU A 140 -7.95 5.72 31.62
C LEU A 140 -7.85 7.13 30.99
N LEU A 141 -7.77 8.17 31.81
CA LEU A 141 -7.79 9.56 31.33
C LEU A 141 -6.42 10.01 30.82
N VAL A 142 -5.37 9.79 31.61
CA VAL A 142 -4.03 10.30 31.29
C VAL A 142 -3.36 9.47 30.22
N ASP A 143 -3.26 8.16 30.45
CA ASP A 143 -2.52 7.27 29.54
C ASP A 143 -3.39 6.80 28.37
N GLY A 144 -4.66 6.49 28.62
CA GLY A 144 -5.57 5.98 27.59
C GLY A 144 -6.07 7.07 26.65
N ILE A 145 -6.73 8.11 27.17
CA ILE A 145 -7.39 9.12 26.33
C ILE A 145 -6.38 10.18 25.88
N ILE A 146 -5.67 10.83 26.82
CA ILE A 146 -4.76 11.92 26.45
C ILE A 146 -3.55 11.36 25.70
N GLY A 147 -2.94 10.27 26.16
CA GLY A 147 -1.86 9.57 25.46
C GLY A 147 -2.30 9.07 24.08
N GLY A 148 -3.51 8.52 23.97
CA GLY A 148 -4.10 8.11 22.68
C GLY A 148 -4.32 9.28 21.72
N VAL A 149 -4.74 10.46 22.21
CA VAL A 149 -4.82 11.69 21.40
C VAL A 149 -3.41 12.13 20.99
N GLY A 150 -2.44 12.07 21.89
CA GLY A 150 -1.03 12.37 21.63
C GLY A 150 -0.48 11.54 20.45
N ALA A 151 -0.69 10.24 20.46
CA ALA A 151 -0.28 9.35 19.39
C ALA A 151 -0.91 9.70 18.02
N VAL A 152 -2.22 10.03 18.00
CA VAL A 152 -2.89 10.45 16.76
C VAL A 152 -2.38 11.80 16.26
N VAL A 153 -2.21 12.77 17.15
CA VAL A 153 -1.75 14.13 16.82
C VAL A 153 -0.27 14.12 16.44
N GLY A 154 0.57 13.29 17.06
CA GLY A 154 1.98 13.14 16.70
C GLY A 154 2.18 12.58 15.28
N PHE A 155 1.32 11.65 14.85
CA PHE A 155 1.41 11.07 13.50
C PHE A 155 0.78 11.96 12.42
N LEU A 156 -0.18 12.82 12.78
CA LEU A 156 -0.92 13.65 11.84
C LEU A 156 -0.03 14.59 11.00
N PRO A 157 0.93 15.36 11.55
CA PRO A 157 1.78 16.25 10.76
C PRO A 157 2.63 15.53 9.72
N LEU A 158 3.17 14.35 10.06
CA LEU A 158 3.97 13.53 9.14
C LEU A 158 3.15 13.18 7.90
N VAL A 159 1.92 12.72 8.12
CA VAL A 159 0.98 12.36 7.06
C VAL A 159 0.53 13.59 6.27
N MET A 160 0.28 14.72 6.92
CA MET A 160 -0.13 15.97 6.28
C MET A 160 0.96 16.53 5.35
N VAL A 161 2.21 16.60 5.82
CA VAL A 161 3.35 17.04 4.99
C VAL A 161 3.53 16.11 3.80
N MET A 162 3.42 14.80 3.99
CA MET A 162 3.47 13.83 2.91
C MET A 162 2.35 14.06 1.89
N TYR A 163 1.10 14.27 2.32
CA TYR A 163 -0.01 14.57 1.41
C TYR A 163 0.22 15.85 0.61
N PHE A 164 0.78 16.87 1.26
CA PHE A 164 1.11 18.11 0.59
C PHE A 164 2.14 17.89 -0.52
N LEU A 165 3.25 17.20 -0.23
CA LEU A 165 4.30 16.93 -1.21
C LEU A 165 3.81 16.05 -2.35
N ILE A 166 3.03 15.01 -2.06
CA ILE A 166 2.42 14.14 -3.09
C ILE A 166 1.46 14.96 -3.96
N ALA A 167 0.64 15.85 -3.38
CA ALA A 167 -0.27 16.70 -4.13
C ALA A 167 0.49 17.65 -5.08
N LEU A 168 1.65 18.18 -4.66
CA LEU A 168 2.52 18.98 -5.55
C LEU A 168 3.07 18.15 -6.71
N LEU A 169 3.52 16.90 -6.45
CA LEU A 169 4.01 15.99 -7.49
C LEU A 169 2.90 15.54 -8.46
N GLU A 170 1.67 15.43 -7.96
CA GLU A 170 0.49 15.13 -8.78
C GLU A 170 0.12 16.33 -9.67
N ASP A 171 0.09 17.54 -9.10
CA ASP A 171 -0.29 18.79 -9.81
C ASP A 171 0.74 19.19 -10.89
N CYS A 172 2.05 18.95 -10.68
CA CYS A 172 3.08 19.20 -11.68
C CYS A 172 3.12 18.15 -12.81
N GLY A 173 2.37 17.06 -12.71
CA GLY A 173 2.29 15.99 -13.71
C GLY A 173 3.41 14.95 -13.64
N TYR A 174 4.26 14.98 -12.61
CA TYR A 174 5.37 14.03 -12.45
C TYR A 174 4.88 12.58 -12.24
N MET A 175 3.79 12.39 -11.49
CA MET A 175 3.24 11.05 -11.19
C MET A 175 2.78 10.30 -12.45
N ALA A 176 2.31 11.02 -13.48
CA ALA A 176 1.93 10.42 -14.75
C ALA A 176 3.15 9.83 -15.48
N ARG A 177 4.29 10.51 -15.44
CA ARG A 177 5.55 10.06 -16.06
C ARG A 177 6.13 8.86 -15.33
N ALA A 178 6.12 8.89 -14.01
CA ALA A 178 6.51 7.73 -13.20
C ALA A 178 5.66 6.49 -13.52
N ALA A 179 4.34 6.66 -13.70
CA ALA A 179 3.45 5.57 -14.11
C ALA A 179 3.81 5.00 -15.49
N VAL A 180 4.20 5.84 -16.46
CA VAL A 180 4.60 5.39 -17.81
C VAL A 180 5.90 4.61 -17.78
N VAL A 181 6.89 5.03 -16.96
CA VAL A 181 8.19 4.32 -16.82
C VAL A 181 7.99 2.90 -16.30
N LEU A 182 7.12 2.73 -15.32
CA LEU A 182 6.88 1.44 -14.66
C LEU A 182 5.80 0.59 -15.34
N ASP A 183 5.01 1.15 -16.26
CA ASP A 183 3.93 0.46 -16.98
C ASP A 183 4.38 -0.83 -17.70
N PRO A 184 5.55 -0.92 -18.39
CA PRO A 184 5.98 -2.15 -19.03
C PRO A 184 6.23 -3.31 -18.05
N ILE A 185 6.63 -3.02 -16.80
CA ILE A 185 6.83 -4.00 -15.76
C ILE A 185 5.48 -4.49 -15.26
N PHE A 186 4.57 -3.56 -14.94
CA PHE A 186 3.25 -3.87 -14.40
C PHE A 186 2.33 -4.57 -15.42
N LYS A 187 2.42 -4.23 -16.69
CA LYS A 187 1.70 -4.94 -17.77
C LYS A 187 2.04 -6.42 -17.84
N ARG A 188 3.30 -6.81 -17.59
CA ARG A 188 3.70 -8.22 -17.58
C ARG A 188 2.99 -9.02 -16.50
N VAL A 189 2.78 -8.41 -15.33
CA VAL A 189 2.07 -9.05 -14.20
C VAL A 189 0.55 -8.88 -14.25
N GLY A 190 0.02 -8.16 -15.25
CA GLY A 190 -1.43 -8.03 -15.48
C GLY A 190 -2.09 -6.85 -14.78
N LEU A 191 -1.30 -5.86 -14.38
CA LEU A 191 -1.73 -4.56 -13.88
C LEU A 191 -1.37 -3.48 -14.89
N SER A 192 -2.03 -2.31 -14.84
CA SER A 192 -1.64 -1.16 -15.65
C SER A 192 -0.66 -0.24 -14.90
N GLY A 193 -0.01 0.65 -15.62
CA GLY A 193 0.86 1.67 -15.01
C GLY A 193 0.15 2.56 -14.00
N LYS A 194 -1.19 2.70 -14.07
CA LYS A 194 -1.97 3.42 -13.04
C LYS A 194 -1.89 2.75 -11.67
N SER A 195 -1.69 1.45 -11.59
CA SER A 195 -1.54 0.72 -10.32
C SER A 195 -0.26 1.09 -9.57
N VAL A 196 0.72 1.65 -10.27
CA VAL A 196 1.98 2.13 -9.66
C VAL A 196 1.71 3.27 -8.69
N ILE A 197 0.84 4.23 -9.07
CA ILE A 197 0.57 5.43 -8.28
C ILE A 197 0.06 5.07 -6.87
N PRO A 198 -1.00 4.25 -6.71
CA PRO A 198 -1.43 3.75 -5.41
C PRO A 198 -0.33 3.06 -4.58
N MET A 199 0.49 2.23 -5.22
CA MET A 199 1.54 1.49 -4.53
C MET A 199 2.64 2.41 -4.03
N VAL A 200 3.01 3.41 -4.83
CA VAL A 200 4.00 4.42 -4.45
C VAL A 200 3.50 5.30 -3.31
N ILE A 201 2.26 5.79 -3.39
CA ILE A 201 1.63 6.52 -2.29
C ILE A 201 1.56 5.64 -1.03
N GLY A 202 1.34 4.33 -1.22
CA GLY A 202 1.31 3.32 -0.16
C GLY A 202 2.61 3.18 0.62
N THR A 203 3.77 3.54 0.04
CA THR A 203 5.05 3.56 0.77
C THR A 203 5.05 4.59 1.90
N GLY A 204 4.36 5.70 1.76
CA GLY A 204 4.17 6.65 2.84
C GLY A 204 3.10 6.21 3.82
N CYS A 205 1.90 5.96 3.33
CA CYS A 205 0.78 5.46 4.12
C CYS A 205 -0.14 4.59 3.26
N ALA A 206 -0.51 3.43 3.78
CA ALA A 206 -1.37 2.49 3.06
C ALA A 206 -2.78 3.06 2.81
N ILE A 207 -3.32 3.88 3.70
CA ILE A 207 -4.66 4.46 3.59
C ILE A 207 -4.81 5.29 2.30
N PRO A 208 -4.01 6.35 2.07
CA PRO A 208 -4.11 7.13 0.83
C PRO A 208 -3.70 6.33 -0.40
N GLY A 209 -2.76 5.39 -0.25
CA GLY A 209 -2.40 4.47 -1.31
C GLY A 209 -3.61 3.67 -1.81
N ILE A 210 -4.36 3.07 -0.89
CA ILE A 210 -5.59 2.33 -1.22
C ILE A 210 -6.66 3.27 -1.79
N MET A 211 -6.86 4.44 -1.21
CA MET A 211 -7.83 5.43 -1.71
C MET A 211 -7.49 5.95 -3.11
N ALA A 212 -6.21 6.01 -3.47
CA ALA A 212 -5.77 6.40 -4.81
C ALA A 212 -6.18 5.39 -5.89
N CYS A 213 -6.53 4.15 -5.52
CA CYS A 213 -7.04 3.15 -6.46
C CYS A 213 -8.33 3.60 -7.18
N ARG A 214 -9.05 4.60 -6.67
CA ARG A 214 -10.23 5.21 -7.33
C ARG A 214 -9.95 5.72 -8.73
N THR A 215 -8.70 6.10 -9.02
CA THR A 215 -8.28 6.57 -10.33
C THR A 215 -8.27 5.46 -11.40
N ILE A 216 -8.33 4.20 -10.98
CA ILE A 216 -8.34 3.03 -11.85
C ILE A 216 -9.78 2.72 -12.25
N ARG A 217 -10.11 2.90 -13.54
CA ARG A 217 -11.46 2.67 -14.07
C ARG A 217 -11.87 1.20 -14.07
N ASN A 218 -10.93 0.31 -14.33
CA ASN A 218 -11.20 -1.13 -14.34
C ASN A 218 -11.36 -1.62 -12.90
N GLU A 219 -12.57 -2.06 -12.55
CA GLU A 219 -12.95 -2.48 -11.20
C GLU A 219 -12.11 -3.64 -10.67
N ARG A 220 -11.81 -4.62 -11.53
CA ARG A 220 -10.96 -5.77 -11.18
C ARG A 220 -9.55 -5.32 -10.84
N GLU A 221 -8.98 -4.47 -11.66
CA GLU A 221 -7.63 -3.95 -11.47
C GLU A 221 -7.56 -3.04 -10.24
N ARG A 222 -8.59 -2.23 -10.02
CA ARG A 222 -8.74 -1.41 -8.81
C ARG A 222 -8.73 -2.28 -7.55
N ARG A 223 -9.55 -3.35 -7.52
CA ARG A 223 -9.60 -4.29 -6.38
C ARG A 223 -8.28 -5.02 -6.20
N ALA A 224 -7.66 -5.50 -7.27
CA ALA A 224 -6.35 -6.15 -7.24
C ALA A 224 -5.26 -5.22 -6.69
N THR A 225 -5.22 -3.96 -7.17
CA THR A 225 -4.26 -2.97 -6.69
C THR A 225 -4.48 -2.63 -5.22
N ALA A 226 -5.74 -2.47 -4.79
CA ALA A 226 -6.08 -2.22 -3.38
C ALA A 226 -5.65 -3.38 -2.45
N MET A 227 -5.71 -4.64 -2.93
CA MET A 227 -5.21 -5.81 -2.18
C MET A 227 -3.70 -5.84 -2.06
N LEU A 228 -2.98 -5.39 -3.09
CA LEU A 228 -1.52 -5.52 -3.17
C LEU A 228 -0.78 -4.32 -2.58
N THR A 229 -1.41 -3.15 -2.55
CA THR A 229 -0.81 -1.91 -2.00
C THR A 229 -0.26 -2.10 -0.57
N PRO A 230 -0.91 -2.82 0.37
CA PRO A 230 -0.40 -2.98 1.74
C PRO A 230 0.90 -3.79 1.87
N PHE A 231 1.34 -4.52 0.83
CA PHE A 231 2.66 -5.19 0.85
C PHE A 231 3.82 -4.20 0.82
N MET A 232 3.59 -2.96 0.37
CA MET A 232 4.62 -1.93 0.51
C MET A 232 4.78 -1.53 1.98
N PRO A 233 6.01 -1.51 2.50
CA PRO A 233 6.28 -0.95 3.82
C PRO A 233 5.88 0.53 3.85
N CYS A 234 5.02 0.91 4.78
CA CYS A 234 4.61 2.30 5.00
C CYS A 234 5.39 2.95 6.14
N GLY A 235 5.29 4.28 6.28
CA GLY A 235 6.00 5.04 7.31
C GLY A 235 5.80 4.52 8.73
N ALA A 236 4.58 4.07 9.08
CA ALA A 236 4.27 3.48 10.38
C ALA A 236 5.02 2.14 10.68
N LYS A 237 5.57 1.51 9.66
CA LYS A 237 6.38 0.28 9.82
C LYS A 237 7.87 0.57 10.01
N LEU A 238 8.32 1.79 9.71
CA LEU A 238 9.74 2.19 9.83
C LEU A 238 10.28 2.10 11.27
N PRO A 239 9.56 2.54 12.32
CA PRO A 239 10.04 2.38 13.69
C PRO A 239 10.29 0.93 14.07
N VAL A 240 9.43 0.00 13.62
CA VAL A 240 9.61 -1.44 13.87
C VAL A 240 10.86 -1.96 13.15
N ILE A 241 11.08 -1.54 11.90
CA ILE A 241 12.31 -1.90 11.16
C ILE A 241 13.53 -1.33 11.89
N GLY A 242 13.47 -0.07 12.33
CA GLY A 242 14.55 0.61 13.05
C GLY A 242 14.89 -0.08 14.36
N LEU A 243 13.88 -0.43 15.18
CA LEU A 243 14.07 -1.12 16.45
C LEU A 243 14.78 -2.48 16.25
N PHE A 244 14.24 -3.32 15.37
CA PHE A 244 14.81 -4.66 15.15
C PHE A 244 16.15 -4.61 14.42
N ALA A 245 16.32 -3.70 13.46
CA ALA A 245 17.59 -3.50 12.77
C ALA A 245 18.66 -3.02 13.75
N GLY A 246 18.33 -2.04 14.61
CA GLY A 246 19.24 -1.52 15.64
C GLY A 246 19.59 -2.53 16.72
N ALA A 247 18.59 -3.26 17.26
CA ALA A 247 18.81 -4.21 18.35
C ALA A 247 19.54 -5.50 17.91
N PHE A 248 19.21 -6.06 16.75
CA PHE A 248 19.73 -7.36 16.33
C PHE A 248 20.76 -7.30 15.19
N PHE A 249 20.79 -6.18 14.43
CA PHE A 249 21.60 -6.04 13.20
C PHE A 249 22.33 -4.68 13.17
N ALA A 250 22.93 -4.28 14.31
CA ALA A 250 23.51 -2.94 14.53
C ALA A 250 24.38 -2.38 13.38
N ASP A 251 25.08 -3.25 12.61
CA ASP A 251 25.90 -2.84 11.47
C ASP A 251 25.25 -3.10 10.10
N ALA A 252 24.01 -3.58 10.06
CA ALA A 252 23.37 -4.04 8.82
C ALA A 252 22.45 -2.98 8.21
N TRP A 253 23.01 -1.95 7.61
CA TRP A 253 22.30 -0.92 6.84
C TRP A 253 21.37 -1.49 5.73
N TRP A 254 21.62 -2.70 5.27
CA TRP A 254 20.90 -3.38 4.18
C TRP A 254 19.51 -3.89 4.60
N VAL A 255 19.21 -4.03 5.90
CA VAL A 255 17.93 -4.59 6.40
C VAL A 255 16.74 -3.76 5.93
N GLY A 256 16.80 -2.45 6.06
CA GLY A 256 15.72 -1.56 5.59
C GLY A 256 15.45 -1.71 4.08
N PRO A 257 16.44 -1.49 3.21
CA PRO A 257 16.27 -1.68 1.75
C PRO A 257 15.80 -3.07 1.36
N MET A 258 16.27 -4.12 2.05
CA MET A 258 15.84 -5.50 1.80
C MET A 258 14.34 -5.68 2.05
N MET A 259 13.79 -5.05 3.10
CA MET A 259 12.34 -5.11 3.37
C MET A 259 11.51 -4.53 2.22
N TYR A 260 11.94 -3.40 1.65
CA TYR A 260 11.26 -2.82 0.48
C TYR A 260 11.39 -3.72 -0.75
N LEU A 261 12.56 -4.29 -0.99
CA LEU A 261 12.78 -5.21 -2.12
C LEU A 261 11.87 -6.44 -2.02
N VAL A 262 11.78 -7.06 -0.85
CA VAL A 262 10.87 -8.19 -0.61
C VAL A 262 9.42 -7.78 -0.81
N GLY A 263 9.01 -6.59 -0.34
CA GLY A 263 7.68 -6.05 -0.59
C GLY A 263 7.34 -5.93 -2.08
N ILE A 264 8.27 -5.41 -2.89
CA ILE A 264 8.11 -5.30 -4.35
C ILE A 264 7.98 -6.70 -4.98
N ILE A 265 8.81 -7.66 -4.58
CA ILE A 265 8.73 -9.05 -5.06
C ILE A 265 7.36 -9.65 -4.73
N LEU A 266 6.86 -9.45 -3.51
CA LEU A 266 5.55 -9.95 -3.08
C LEU A 266 4.40 -9.30 -3.86
N ILE A 267 4.51 -8.02 -4.20
CA ILE A 267 3.55 -7.35 -5.08
C ILE A 267 3.52 -7.99 -6.46
N LEU A 268 4.69 -8.24 -7.05
CA LEU A 268 4.78 -8.85 -8.38
C LEU A 268 4.23 -10.29 -8.38
N LEU A 269 4.59 -11.09 -7.38
CA LEU A 269 4.07 -12.46 -7.22
C LEU A 269 2.57 -12.45 -6.92
N GLY A 270 2.11 -11.59 -6.02
CA GLY A 270 0.71 -11.41 -5.71
C GLY A 270 -0.12 -10.95 -6.92
N ALA A 271 0.44 -10.04 -7.74
CA ALA A 271 -0.20 -9.60 -8.99
C ALA A 271 -0.35 -10.76 -9.99
N LEU A 272 0.67 -11.61 -10.14
CA LEU A 272 0.59 -12.81 -11.00
C LEU A 272 -0.48 -13.79 -10.48
N LEU A 273 -0.56 -13.97 -9.17
CA LEU A 273 -1.56 -14.81 -8.53
C LEU A 273 -2.97 -14.25 -8.75
N VAL A 274 -3.18 -12.97 -8.47
CA VAL A 274 -4.47 -12.30 -8.68
C VAL A 274 -4.84 -12.29 -10.16
N LYS A 275 -3.89 -12.09 -11.07
CA LYS A 275 -4.08 -12.21 -12.52
C LYS A 275 -4.65 -13.58 -12.92
N LYS A 276 -4.12 -14.66 -12.33
CA LYS A 276 -4.59 -16.02 -12.58
C LYS A 276 -5.99 -16.24 -12.00
N ILE A 277 -6.22 -15.81 -10.75
CA ILE A 277 -7.51 -15.95 -10.06
C ILE A 277 -8.62 -15.12 -10.75
N THR A 278 -8.31 -13.95 -11.30
CA THR A 278 -9.32 -13.03 -11.87
C THR A 278 -9.57 -13.21 -13.36
N GLY A 279 -8.97 -14.20 -14.00
CA GLY A 279 -9.19 -14.50 -15.42
C GLY A 279 -8.76 -13.37 -16.37
N TYR A 280 -7.69 -12.64 -16.08
CA TYR A 280 -7.15 -11.55 -16.91
C TYR A 280 -6.89 -11.97 -18.37
N LYS A 281 -6.65 -13.27 -18.62
CA LYS A 281 -6.43 -13.81 -19.96
C LYS A 281 -7.60 -13.53 -20.92
N TYR A 282 -8.82 -13.44 -20.38
CA TYR A 282 -10.06 -13.24 -21.13
C TYR A 282 -10.49 -11.77 -21.23
N ARG A 283 -10.01 -10.90 -20.35
CA ARG A 283 -10.41 -9.47 -20.30
C ARG A 283 -9.17 -8.58 -20.09
N LYS A 284 -8.41 -8.35 -21.17
CA LYS A 284 -7.24 -7.46 -21.12
C LYS A 284 -7.68 -6.01 -20.95
N SER A 285 -7.02 -5.27 -20.07
CA SER A 285 -7.16 -3.82 -19.98
C SER A 285 -6.11 -3.15 -20.85
N PHE A 286 -6.54 -2.28 -21.76
CA PHE A 286 -5.65 -1.44 -22.54
C PHE A 286 -5.55 -0.09 -21.84
N PHE A 287 -4.33 0.35 -21.63
CA PHE A 287 -4.05 1.62 -20.99
C PHE A 287 -3.28 2.53 -21.94
N ILE A 288 -3.91 3.64 -22.29
CA ILE A 288 -3.29 4.76 -22.98
C ILE A 288 -3.39 5.94 -22.03
N MET A 289 -2.27 6.56 -21.68
CA MET A 289 -2.19 7.76 -20.86
C MET A 289 -1.59 8.88 -21.71
N GLU A 290 -2.35 9.93 -21.89
CA GLU A 290 -1.78 11.21 -22.36
C GLU A 290 -0.98 11.83 -21.21
N LEU A 291 0.24 12.24 -21.51
CA LEU A 291 1.08 12.92 -20.53
C LEU A 291 0.57 14.37 -20.37
N PRO A 292 0.18 14.78 -19.17
CA PRO A 292 -0.23 16.16 -18.93
C PRO A 292 0.94 17.11 -19.14
N GLU A 293 0.67 18.33 -19.58
CA GLU A 293 1.70 19.38 -19.65
C GLU A 293 2.29 19.66 -18.27
N TYR A 294 3.58 20.02 -18.22
CA TYR A 294 4.20 20.47 -16.99
C TYR A 294 3.58 21.80 -16.55
N LYS A 295 3.11 21.82 -15.32
CA LYS A 295 2.57 23.03 -14.70
C LYS A 295 3.31 23.30 -13.40
N ILE A 296 3.55 24.57 -13.12
CA ILE A 296 4.04 24.98 -11.81
C ILE A 296 2.96 24.61 -10.79
N PRO A 297 3.28 23.78 -9.78
CA PRO A 297 2.28 23.31 -8.83
C PRO A 297 1.72 24.48 -8.02
N SER A 298 0.40 24.51 -7.86
CA SER A 298 -0.28 25.55 -7.11
C SER A 298 -0.25 25.23 -5.61
N LEU A 299 0.52 26.00 -4.83
CA LEU A 299 0.59 25.87 -3.37
C LEU A 299 -0.80 25.89 -2.71
N LYS A 300 -1.68 26.77 -3.19
CA LYS A 300 -3.07 26.86 -2.68
C LYS A 300 -3.84 25.54 -2.86
N ARG A 301 -3.72 24.88 -4.04
CA ARG A 301 -4.37 23.57 -4.27
C ARG A 301 -3.71 22.49 -3.43
N GLY A 302 -2.39 22.50 -3.29
CA GLY A 302 -1.66 21.58 -2.41
C GLY A 302 -2.16 21.66 -0.97
N ILE A 303 -2.27 22.86 -0.40
CA ILE A 303 -2.77 23.09 0.96
C ILE A 303 -4.23 22.67 1.10
N LEU A 304 -5.11 23.01 0.16
CA LEU A 304 -6.51 22.58 0.21
C LEU A 304 -6.66 21.06 0.11
N SER A 305 -5.87 20.41 -0.75
CA SER A 305 -5.84 18.95 -0.86
C SER A 305 -5.33 18.31 0.44
N MET A 306 -4.27 18.84 1.03
CA MET A 306 -3.73 18.42 2.31
C MET A 306 -4.78 18.52 3.42
N LEU A 307 -5.45 19.67 3.57
CA LEU A 307 -6.46 19.88 4.61
C LEU A 307 -7.68 18.97 4.42
N SER A 308 -8.15 18.77 3.20
CA SER A 308 -9.31 17.90 2.93
C SER A 308 -8.99 16.43 3.22
N ARG A 309 -7.80 15.95 2.84
CA ARG A 309 -7.33 14.59 3.14
C ARG A 309 -7.03 14.43 4.63
N GLY A 310 -6.45 15.43 5.27
CA GLY A 310 -6.20 15.45 6.72
C GLY A 310 -7.49 15.40 7.53
N LYS A 311 -8.50 16.19 7.17
CA LYS A 311 -9.84 16.11 7.80
C LYS A 311 -10.45 14.71 7.67
N ALA A 312 -10.36 14.12 6.47
CA ALA A 312 -10.88 12.76 6.26
C ALA A 312 -10.11 11.72 7.09
N TYR A 313 -8.80 11.90 7.26
CA TYR A 313 -7.96 11.05 8.13
C TYR A 313 -8.39 11.15 9.59
N ILE A 314 -8.51 12.36 10.15
CA ILE A 314 -8.92 12.56 11.55
C ILE A 314 -10.27 11.91 11.83
N ILE A 315 -11.27 12.15 10.97
CA ILE A 315 -12.63 11.66 11.20
C ILE A 315 -12.72 10.14 11.05
N LYS A 316 -12.02 9.55 10.06
CA LYS A 316 -12.18 8.13 9.73
C LYS A 316 -11.17 7.23 10.43
N ALA A 317 -9.90 7.65 10.48
CA ALA A 317 -8.84 6.85 11.04
C ALA A 317 -8.53 7.25 12.49
N GLY A 318 -8.44 8.56 12.79
CA GLY A 318 -8.08 9.04 14.11
C GLY A 318 -9.03 8.59 15.22
N THR A 319 -10.35 8.60 14.95
CA THR A 319 -11.34 8.11 15.93
C THR A 319 -11.19 6.61 16.22
N ILE A 320 -10.95 5.80 15.19
CA ILE A 320 -10.76 4.35 15.35
C ILE A 320 -9.46 4.08 16.11
N ILE A 321 -8.37 4.76 15.73
CA ILE A 321 -7.07 4.60 16.39
C ILE A 321 -7.18 5.00 17.87
N LEU A 322 -7.83 6.13 18.17
CA LEU A 322 -8.01 6.59 19.55
C LEU A 322 -8.74 5.54 20.42
N VAL A 323 -9.91 5.06 19.93
CA VAL A 323 -10.69 4.06 20.67
C VAL A 323 -9.88 2.76 20.84
N CYS A 324 -9.24 2.30 19.79
CA CYS A 324 -8.45 1.06 19.85
C CYS A 324 -7.23 1.20 20.78
N ASN A 325 -6.51 2.34 20.75
CA ASN A 325 -5.39 2.57 21.64
C ASN A 325 -5.83 2.63 23.10
N THR A 326 -6.93 3.31 23.39
CA THR A 326 -7.49 3.33 24.75
C THR A 326 -7.85 1.93 25.24
N VAL A 327 -8.46 1.10 24.39
CA VAL A 327 -8.78 -0.30 24.72
C VAL A 327 -7.50 -1.11 24.97
N VAL A 328 -6.49 -0.97 24.12
CA VAL A 328 -5.20 -1.68 24.31
C VAL A 328 -4.53 -1.25 25.60
N GLN A 329 -4.50 0.05 25.90
CA GLN A 329 -3.92 0.57 27.13
C GLN A 329 -4.61 -0.03 28.38
N ILE A 330 -5.95 -0.09 28.37
CA ILE A 330 -6.69 -0.75 29.44
C ILE A 330 -6.32 -2.23 29.53
N MET A 331 -6.20 -2.94 28.43
CA MET A 331 -5.84 -4.35 28.40
C MET A 331 -4.41 -4.62 28.87
N GLN A 332 -3.51 -3.67 28.70
CA GLN A 332 -2.12 -3.74 29.19
C GLN A 332 -2.03 -3.42 30.67
N SER A 333 -2.74 -2.37 31.12
CA SER A 333 -2.63 -1.86 32.50
C SER A 333 -3.43 -2.65 33.52
N PHE A 334 -4.42 -3.47 33.11
CA PHE A 334 -5.33 -4.16 34.04
C PHE A 334 -5.34 -5.67 33.85
N ASN A 335 -5.59 -6.39 34.95
CA ASN A 335 -5.91 -7.80 34.96
C ASN A 335 -7.45 -8.01 34.89
N TRP A 336 -7.90 -9.27 34.77
CA TRP A 336 -9.34 -9.62 34.74
C TRP A 336 -10.11 -9.21 36.02
N LYS A 337 -9.41 -8.86 37.12
CA LYS A 337 -10.00 -8.37 38.37
C LYS A 337 -10.05 -6.84 38.44
N LEU A 338 -9.71 -6.15 37.33
CA LEU A 338 -9.61 -4.68 37.26
C LEU A 338 -8.60 -4.09 38.26
N GLN A 339 -7.57 -4.83 38.61
CA GLN A 339 -6.44 -4.35 39.41
C GLN A 339 -5.33 -3.92 38.46
N VAL A 340 -4.63 -2.85 38.82
CA VAL A 340 -3.47 -2.39 38.06
C VAL A 340 -2.38 -3.46 38.11
N VAL A 341 -1.80 -3.76 36.97
CA VAL A 341 -0.70 -4.70 36.84
C VAL A 341 0.57 -4.00 37.28
N GLU A 342 1.25 -4.54 38.31
CA GLU A 342 2.55 -4.02 38.81
C GLU A 342 3.66 -4.34 37.77
N GLU A 343 4.70 -3.49 37.78
CA GLU A 343 5.88 -3.73 36.93
C GLU A 343 6.52 -5.08 37.28
N GLY A 344 6.79 -5.88 36.26
CA GLY A 344 7.28 -7.26 36.38
C GLY A 344 6.19 -8.35 36.40
N MET A 345 4.90 -7.97 36.47
CA MET A 345 3.76 -8.91 36.42
C MET A 345 2.90 -8.78 35.16
N GLU A 346 3.46 -8.30 34.07
CA GLU A 346 2.77 -8.03 32.81
C GLU A 346 2.10 -9.30 32.23
N SER A 347 2.58 -10.48 32.61
CA SER A 347 1.98 -11.77 32.23
C SER A 347 0.57 -12.00 32.79
N THR A 348 0.16 -11.23 33.81
CA THR A 348 -1.18 -11.30 34.40
C THR A 348 -2.20 -10.38 33.73
N SER A 349 -1.76 -9.55 32.79
CA SER A 349 -2.60 -8.59 32.08
C SER A 349 -3.67 -9.29 31.22
N ILE A 350 -4.76 -8.57 30.94
CA ILE A 350 -5.80 -9.03 30.02
C ILE A 350 -5.20 -9.30 28.63
N LEU A 351 -4.27 -8.42 28.20
CA LEU A 351 -3.60 -8.56 26.92
C LEU A 351 -2.79 -9.86 26.85
N ALA A 352 -2.04 -10.21 27.89
CA ALA A 352 -1.26 -11.45 27.96
C ALA A 352 -2.17 -12.68 27.85
N SER A 353 -3.30 -12.67 28.54
CA SER A 353 -4.28 -13.78 28.51
C SER A 353 -4.86 -13.99 27.11
N ILE A 354 -5.13 -12.91 26.37
CA ILE A 354 -5.64 -12.97 25.00
C ILE A 354 -4.53 -13.35 24.02
N ALA A 355 -3.30 -12.86 24.20
CA ALA A 355 -2.19 -13.10 23.31
C ALA A 355 -1.63 -14.54 23.40
N THR A 356 -1.70 -15.18 24.58
CA THR A 356 -1.14 -16.52 24.82
C THR A 356 -1.65 -17.58 23.82
N PRO A 357 -2.94 -17.73 23.54
CA PRO A 357 -3.41 -18.70 22.53
C PRO A 357 -2.87 -18.41 21.13
N PHE A 358 -2.67 -17.13 20.76
CA PHE A 358 -2.07 -16.77 19.48
C PHE A 358 -0.57 -17.06 19.42
N ALA A 359 0.12 -17.05 20.55
CA ALA A 359 1.55 -17.39 20.63
C ALA A 359 1.83 -18.80 20.12
N VAL A 360 0.94 -19.77 20.37
CA VAL A 360 1.06 -21.13 19.86
C VAL A 360 1.12 -21.18 18.33
N LEU A 361 0.33 -20.33 17.67
CA LEU A 361 0.31 -20.22 16.20
C LEU A 361 1.61 -19.65 15.63
N LEU A 362 2.36 -18.91 16.45
CA LEU A 362 3.59 -18.22 16.07
C LEU A 362 4.86 -19.05 16.39
N ILE A 363 4.75 -20.20 17.09
CA ILE A 363 5.86 -21.10 17.38
C ILE A 363 6.62 -21.53 16.10
N PRO A 364 5.95 -21.91 14.99
CA PRO A 364 6.62 -22.29 13.75
C PRO A 364 7.42 -21.17 13.09
N LEU A 365 7.17 -19.92 13.51
CA LEU A 365 7.84 -18.72 13.00
C LEU A 365 9.03 -18.30 13.88
N GLY A 366 9.27 -18.99 15.01
CA GLY A 366 10.40 -18.76 15.90
C GLY A 366 10.20 -17.68 16.98
N PHE A 367 9.02 -17.08 17.10
CA PHE A 367 8.68 -16.09 18.10
C PHE A 367 7.36 -16.39 18.82
N GLY A 368 7.16 -17.65 19.18
CA GLY A 368 5.97 -18.16 19.88
C GLY A 368 5.90 -17.82 21.37
N VAL A 369 6.22 -16.58 21.74
CA VAL A 369 6.10 -16.05 23.09
C VAL A 369 4.93 -15.06 23.16
N TRP A 370 4.24 -14.99 24.31
CA TRP A 370 3.04 -14.17 24.45
C TRP A 370 3.31 -12.68 24.21
N GLN A 371 4.51 -12.19 24.55
CA GLN A 371 4.92 -10.79 24.34
C GLN A 371 4.92 -10.42 22.84
N MET A 372 5.52 -11.28 22.02
CA MET A 372 5.55 -11.09 20.57
C MET A 372 4.17 -11.24 19.94
N ALA A 373 3.34 -12.15 20.47
CA ALA A 373 1.95 -12.30 20.07
C ALA A 373 1.13 -11.05 20.43
N ALA A 374 1.31 -10.51 21.62
CA ALA A 374 0.68 -9.27 22.08
C ALA A 374 1.04 -8.10 21.14
N ALA A 375 2.32 -7.93 20.84
CA ALA A 375 2.79 -6.91 19.90
C ALA A 375 2.25 -7.13 18.47
N ALA A 376 2.09 -8.38 18.02
CA ALA A 376 1.46 -8.67 16.74
C ALA A 376 -0.03 -8.28 16.73
N VAL A 377 -0.78 -8.57 17.79
CA VAL A 377 -2.20 -8.23 17.93
C VAL A 377 -2.39 -6.70 17.97
N THR A 378 -1.61 -6.00 18.79
CA THR A 378 -1.67 -4.52 18.83
C THR A 378 -1.25 -3.89 17.51
N GLY A 379 -0.28 -4.51 16.81
CA GLY A 379 0.16 -4.12 15.47
C GLY A 379 -0.90 -4.27 14.37
N PHE A 380 -1.96 -5.04 14.56
CA PHE A 380 -3.11 -5.02 13.66
C PHE A 380 -3.97 -3.78 13.84
N ILE A 381 -3.97 -3.19 15.01
CA ILE A 381 -4.70 -1.96 15.29
C ILE A 381 -3.97 -0.79 14.64
N ALA A 382 -2.70 -0.62 15.02
CA ALA A 382 -1.80 0.38 14.46
C ALA A 382 -0.37 -0.17 14.49
N LYS A 383 0.35 -0.08 13.36
CA LYS A 383 1.68 -0.72 13.24
C LYS A 383 2.74 -0.08 14.12
N GLU A 384 2.62 1.20 14.39
CA GLU A 384 3.47 1.93 15.33
C GLU A 384 3.34 1.42 16.77
N ASN A 385 2.18 0.92 17.18
CA ASN A 385 1.95 0.39 18.52
C ASN A 385 2.78 -0.85 18.86
N VAL A 386 3.34 -1.52 17.85
CA VAL A 386 4.22 -2.68 18.07
C VAL A 386 5.40 -2.30 18.95
N VAL A 387 6.05 -1.16 18.66
CA VAL A 387 7.23 -0.71 19.40
C VAL A 387 6.85 -0.35 20.84
N GLY A 388 5.80 0.44 21.03
CA GLY A 388 5.31 0.81 22.35
C GLY A 388 4.86 -0.41 23.18
N THR A 389 4.16 -1.37 22.55
CA THR A 389 3.78 -2.62 23.24
C THR A 389 5.00 -3.43 23.65
N LEU A 390 6.02 -3.56 22.79
CA LEU A 390 7.25 -4.27 23.12
C LEU A 390 8.01 -3.58 24.25
N ALA A 391 8.07 -2.24 24.24
CA ALA A 391 8.70 -1.46 25.30
C ALA A 391 8.06 -1.74 26.67
N VAL A 392 6.73 -1.71 26.73
CA VAL A 392 5.98 -1.96 27.98
C VAL A 392 6.10 -3.42 28.42
N VAL A 393 5.82 -4.38 27.52
CA VAL A 393 5.68 -5.82 27.86
C VAL A 393 7.03 -6.46 28.19
N TYR A 394 8.14 -5.93 27.69
CA TYR A 394 9.49 -6.37 28.05
C TYR A 394 10.16 -5.49 29.11
N GLY A 395 9.49 -4.45 29.62
CA GLY A 395 10.08 -3.51 30.57
C GLY A 395 11.26 -2.71 30.01
N LEU A 396 11.24 -2.42 28.70
CA LEU A 396 12.34 -1.76 27.96
C LEU A 396 12.12 -0.24 27.80
N THR A 397 11.27 0.36 28.61
CA THR A 397 10.93 1.79 28.56
C THR A 397 12.14 2.72 28.74
N ASN A 398 13.18 2.24 29.41
CA ASN A 398 14.43 3.00 29.58
C ASN A 398 15.35 2.97 28.34
N PHE A 399 15.17 2.02 27.43
CA PHE A 399 16.02 1.81 26.24
C PHE A 399 15.30 2.18 24.94
N ILE A 400 13.98 2.23 24.98
CA ILE A 400 13.14 2.57 23.85
C ILE A 400 12.36 3.83 24.23
N ASP A 401 12.62 4.92 23.50
CA ASP A 401 11.80 6.12 23.61
C ASP A 401 10.43 5.82 22.97
N THR A 402 9.40 5.80 23.80
CA THR A 402 8.03 5.49 23.40
C THR A 402 7.40 6.61 22.55
N ASP A 403 7.94 7.84 22.61
CA ASP A 403 7.43 8.99 21.88
C ASP A 403 8.03 9.07 20.47
N SER A 404 9.34 8.95 20.36
CA SER A 404 10.02 8.87 19.06
C SER A 404 9.98 7.46 18.43
N LEU A 405 9.54 6.46 19.18
CA LEU A 405 9.52 5.03 18.78
C LEU A 405 10.91 4.56 18.31
N ALA A 406 11.96 5.07 18.91
CA ALA A 406 13.35 4.83 18.54
C ALA A 406 14.14 4.20 19.68
N LEU A 407 15.20 3.46 19.33
CA LEU A 407 16.15 2.94 20.28
C LEU A 407 17.09 4.07 20.74
N VAL A 408 17.11 4.37 22.04
CA VAL A 408 17.95 5.42 22.62
C VAL A 408 19.34 4.88 22.99
N GLY A 409 19.43 3.59 23.34
CA GLY A 409 20.69 2.94 23.69
C GLY A 409 20.48 1.47 24.06
N GLY A 410 21.52 0.77 24.47
CA GLY A 410 21.40 -0.58 25.01
C GLY A 410 20.97 -1.65 23.99
N ALA A 411 21.34 -1.53 22.72
CA ALA A 411 20.93 -2.47 21.65
C ALA A 411 21.15 -3.94 22.02
N ASN A 412 22.29 -4.26 22.61
CA ASN A 412 22.60 -5.64 23.04
C ASN A 412 21.74 -6.08 24.23
N GLU A 413 21.39 -5.14 25.12
CA GLU A 413 20.54 -5.42 26.28
C GLU A 413 19.10 -5.68 25.84
N VAL A 414 18.58 -4.89 24.91
CA VAL A 414 17.26 -5.11 24.31
C VAL A 414 17.19 -6.47 23.64
N ALA A 415 18.20 -6.84 22.85
CA ALA A 415 18.27 -8.16 22.22
C ALA A 415 18.33 -9.31 23.24
N ALA A 416 19.09 -9.13 24.33
CA ALA A 416 19.20 -10.12 25.39
C ALA A 416 17.88 -10.30 26.17
N VAL A 417 17.18 -9.21 26.52
CA VAL A 417 15.90 -9.26 27.23
C VAL A 417 14.82 -9.88 26.34
N MET A 418 14.78 -9.56 25.05
CA MET A 418 13.82 -10.17 24.12
C MET A 418 14.07 -11.66 23.89
N GLY A 419 15.29 -12.16 24.13
CA GLY A 419 15.64 -13.57 24.01
C GLY A 419 15.46 -14.18 22.64
N LEU A 420 15.42 -13.36 21.58
CA LEU A 420 15.19 -13.79 20.21
C LEU A 420 16.53 -14.03 19.49
N THR A 421 16.55 -15.04 18.63
CA THR A 421 17.65 -15.21 17.68
C THR A 421 17.54 -14.17 16.56
N LYS A 422 18.67 -13.81 15.92
CA LYS A 422 18.68 -12.89 14.78
C LYS A 422 17.72 -13.34 13.67
N VAL A 423 17.63 -14.66 13.46
CA VAL A 423 16.74 -15.26 12.45
C VAL A 423 15.26 -15.09 12.85
N ALA A 424 14.92 -15.30 14.12
CA ALA A 424 13.56 -15.09 14.64
C ALA A 424 13.16 -13.61 14.59
N ALA A 425 14.07 -12.70 14.91
CA ALA A 425 13.88 -11.27 14.79
C ALA A 425 13.58 -10.84 13.34
N LEU A 426 14.33 -11.37 12.36
CA LEU A 426 14.08 -11.14 10.94
C LEU A 426 12.73 -11.71 10.50
N ALA A 427 12.38 -12.91 10.96
CA ALA A 427 11.09 -13.54 10.68
C ALA A 427 9.92 -12.71 11.24
N TYR A 428 10.06 -12.17 12.45
CA TYR A 428 9.06 -11.28 13.04
C TYR A 428 8.88 -9.99 12.23
N LEU A 429 9.99 -9.38 11.77
CA LEU A 429 9.91 -8.23 10.87
C LEU A 429 9.10 -8.55 9.61
N MET A 430 9.42 -9.67 8.95
CA MET A 430 8.70 -10.11 7.75
C MET A 430 7.21 -10.35 8.05
N PHE A 431 6.90 -11.01 9.17
CA PHE A 431 5.52 -11.22 9.60
C PHE A 431 4.79 -9.89 9.80
N ASN A 432 5.35 -8.98 10.58
CA ASN A 432 4.71 -7.70 10.88
C ASN A 432 4.54 -6.82 9.65
N LEU A 433 5.51 -6.82 8.73
CA LEU A 433 5.46 -6.01 7.52
C LEU A 433 4.43 -6.48 6.49
N TYR A 434 4.27 -7.80 6.31
CA TYR A 434 3.48 -8.37 5.21
C TYR A 434 2.14 -8.96 5.64
N THR A 435 1.83 -9.00 6.93
CA THR A 435 0.48 -9.29 7.44
C THR A 435 -0.46 -8.09 7.23
N PRO A 436 -1.78 -8.25 7.42
CA PRO A 436 -2.74 -7.19 7.18
C PRO A 436 -2.32 -5.83 7.76
N PRO A 437 -2.58 -4.73 7.06
CA PRO A 437 -2.26 -3.40 7.52
C PRO A 437 -3.11 -3.00 8.73
N CYS A 438 -2.93 -1.79 9.23
CA CYS A 438 -3.74 -1.24 10.33
C CYS A 438 -5.24 -1.24 10.02
N PHE A 439 -6.09 -1.22 11.05
CA PHE A 439 -7.56 -1.22 10.90
C PHE A 439 -8.07 -0.09 10.00
N ALA A 440 -7.47 1.08 10.07
CA ALA A 440 -7.83 2.21 9.21
C ALA A 440 -7.60 1.91 7.73
N ALA A 441 -6.51 1.20 7.39
CA ALA A 441 -6.25 0.76 6.03
C ALA A 441 -7.21 -0.35 5.57
N LEU A 442 -7.60 -1.27 6.48
CA LEU A 442 -8.65 -2.25 6.19
C LEU A 442 -10.00 -1.57 5.93
N GLY A 443 -10.32 -0.51 6.68
CA GLY A 443 -11.48 0.34 6.41
C GLY A 443 -11.45 0.99 5.03
N ALA A 444 -10.29 1.49 4.60
CA ALA A 444 -10.08 2.02 3.26
C ALA A 444 -10.23 0.93 2.18
N MET A 445 -9.68 -0.28 2.43
CA MET A 445 -9.85 -1.43 1.52
C MET A 445 -11.33 -1.78 1.36
N ASN A 446 -12.10 -1.82 2.44
CA ASN A 446 -13.53 -2.10 2.40
C ASN A 446 -14.28 -1.05 1.56
N ALA A 447 -13.94 0.23 1.74
CA ALA A 447 -14.57 1.32 1.00
C ALA A 447 -14.26 1.28 -0.51
N GLU A 448 -13.03 0.89 -0.89
CA GLU A 448 -12.62 0.87 -2.31
C GLU A 448 -12.99 -0.42 -3.04
N MET A 449 -13.02 -1.55 -2.34
CA MET A 449 -13.38 -2.84 -2.95
C MET A 449 -14.88 -3.01 -3.16
N GLN A 450 -15.71 -2.43 -2.27
CA GLN A 450 -17.18 -2.48 -2.30
C GLN A 450 -17.75 -3.91 -2.40
N ASP A 451 -16.94 -4.92 -2.03
CA ASP A 451 -17.30 -6.33 -2.05
C ASP A 451 -16.61 -7.06 -0.88
N LYS A 452 -17.44 -7.62 0.01
CA LYS A 452 -16.95 -8.35 1.20
C LYS A 452 -16.10 -9.56 0.85
N LYS A 453 -16.37 -10.24 -0.28
CA LYS A 453 -15.58 -11.42 -0.71
C LYS A 453 -14.16 -11.02 -1.08
N TRP A 454 -14.00 -9.91 -1.78
CA TRP A 454 -12.69 -9.38 -2.13
C TRP A 454 -11.93 -8.88 -0.90
N LEU A 455 -12.62 -8.25 0.04
CA LEU A 455 -12.02 -7.79 1.30
C LEU A 455 -11.45 -8.98 2.10
N TRP A 456 -12.27 -9.99 2.37
CA TRP A 456 -11.83 -11.17 3.11
C TRP A 456 -10.77 -11.98 2.35
N GLY A 457 -10.89 -12.05 1.02
CA GLY A 457 -9.84 -12.61 0.17
C GLY A 457 -8.52 -11.85 0.27
N GLY A 458 -8.56 -10.51 0.32
CA GLY A 458 -7.40 -9.66 0.52
C GLY A 458 -6.75 -9.83 1.89
N ILE A 459 -7.55 -9.85 2.96
CA ILE A 459 -7.07 -10.11 4.32
C ILE A 459 -6.42 -11.50 4.41
N GLY A 460 -7.07 -12.53 3.85
CA GLY A 460 -6.54 -13.88 3.81
C GLY A 460 -5.24 -14.00 3.01
N LEU A 461 -5.14 -13.29 1.88
CA LEU A 461 -3.91 -13.25 1.08
C LEU A 461 -2.76 -12.59 1.85
N LEU A 462 -3.00 -11.45 2.49
CA LEU A 462 -2.00 -10.75 3.29
C LEU A 462 -1.54 -11.58 4.49
N MET A 463 -2.49 -12.18 5.24
CA MET A 463 -2.16 -13.03 6.39
C MET A 463 -1.38 -14.27 5.97
N GLY A 464 -1.86 -15.00 4.96
CA GLY A 464 -1.20 -16.21 4.47
C GLY A 464 0.16 -15.94 3.87
N THR A 465 0.33 -14.84 3.12
CA THR A 465 1.62 -14.47 2.55
C THR A 465 2.60 -14.03 3.63
N GLY A 466 2.18 -13.19 4.59
CA GLY A 466 3.02 -12.75 5.71
C GLY A 466 3.49 -13.93 6.56
N TYR A 467 2.57 -14.88 6.87
CA TYR A 467 2.91 -16.10 7.59
C TYR A 467 3.90 -16.99 6.81
N THR A 468 3.65 -17.20 5.51
CA THR A 468 4.50 -18.03 4.65
C THR A 468 5.92 -17.47 4.54
N VAL A 469 6.05 -16.14 4.33
CA VAL A 469 7.37 -15.49 4.22
C VAL A 469 8.13 -15.59 5.53
N ALA A 470 7.48 -15.30 6.67
CA ALA A 470 8.10 -15.39 7.98
C ALA A 470 8.55 -16.82 8.31
N PHE A 471 7.70 -17.82 8.00
CA PHE A 471 8.04 -19.23 8.17
C PHE A 471 9.26 -19.63 7.33
N LEU A 472 9.28 -19.27 6.05
CA LEU A 472 10.43 -19.59 5.18
C LEU A 472 11.72 -18.94 5.69
N VAL A 473 11.65 -17.66 6.09
CA VAL A 473 12.82 -16.96 6.64
C VAL A 473 13.31 -17.63 7.92
N TYR A 474 12.41 -17.98 8.84
CA TYR A 474 12.79 -18.64 10.07
C TYR A 474 13.39 -20.02 9.84
N GLN A 475 12.70 -20.89 9.10
CA GLN A 475 13.12 -22.27 8.92
C GLN A 475 14.40 -22.40 8.08
N ILE A 476 14.50 -21.63 6.99
CA ILE A 476 15.72 -21.63 6.16
C ILE A 476 16.88 -21.01 6.94
N GLY A 477 16.66 -19.89 7.62
CA GLY A 477 17.69 -19.23 8.41
C GLY A 477 18.17 -20.10 9.57
N THR A 478 17.27 -20.81 10.27
CA THR A 478 17.63 -21.74 11.33
C THR A 478 18.38 -22.95 10.78
N LEU A 479 17.96 -23.49 9.64
CA LEU A 479 18.68 -24.58 8.97
C LEU A 479 20.11 -24.17 8.59
N MET A 480 20.30 -22.93 8.12
CA MET A 480 21.64 -22.42 7.74
C MET A 480 22.54 -22.15 8.96
N THR A 481 21.95 -21.80 10.11
CA THR A 481 22.73 -21.45 11.31
C THR A 481 22.98 -22.62 12.25
N THR A 482 22.00 -23.53 12.40
CA THR A 482 22.06 -24.65 13.36
C THR A 482 22.11 -26.03 12.69
N GLY A 483 21.93 -26.12 11.37
CA GLY A 483 21.88 -27.38 10.64
C GLY A 483 20.62 -28.22 10.87
N SER A 484 19.65 -27.69 11.65
CA SER A 484 18.37 -28.38 11.97
C SER A 484 17.18 -27.44 11.72
N PHE A 485 16.00 -28.04 11.46
CA PHE A 485 14.78 -27.25 11.36
C PHE A 485 14.36 -26.71 12.72
N GLY A 486 13.81 -25.51 12.73
CA GLY A 486 13.29 -24.88 13.94
C GLY A 486 12.02 -25.57 14.48
N ASN A 487 11.69 -25.26 15.73
CA ASN A 487 10.52 -25.81 16.42
C ASN A 487 9.22 -25.54 15.64
N GLY A 488 8.34 -26.54 15.57
CA GLY A 488 7.04 -26.42 14.92
C GLY A 488 7.06 -26.50 13.38
N PHE A 489 8.17 -26.97 12.76
CA PHE A 489 8.29 -27.10 11.30
C PHE A 489 7.10 -27.80 10.66
N ALA A 490 6.69 -28.96 11.20
CA ALA A 490 5.58 -29.75 10.65
C ALA A 490 4.25 -28.98 10.67
N ALA A 491 3.93 -28.32 11.79
CA ALA A 491 2.70 -27.53 11.91
C ALA A 491 2.67 -26.33 10.94
N GLY A 492 3.79 -25.63 10.82
CA GLY A 492 3.91 -24.51 9.88
C GLY A 492 3.83 -24.95 8.42
N LEU A 493 4.46 -26.09 8.08
CA LEU A 493 4.36 -26.67 6.74
C LEU A 493 2.93 -27.02 6.37
N VAL A 494 2.19 -27.65 7.29
CA VAL A 494 0.76 -27.97 7.08
C VAL A 494 -0.05 -26.70 6.84
N ALA A 495 0.18 -25.64 7.61
CA ALA A 495 -0.52 -24.36 7.42
C ALA A 495 -0.25 -23.76 6.02
N ILE A 496 0.99 -23.81 5.54
CA ILE A 496 1.36 -23.32 4.21
C ILE A 496 0.74 -24.17 3.10
N VAL A 497 0.75 -25.51 3.26
CA VAL A 497 0.12 -26.42 2.28
C VAL A 497 -1.38 -26.17 2.19
N ILE A 498 -2.05 -25.96 3.33
CA ILE A 498 -3.48 -25.60 3.36
C ILE A 498 -3.69 -24.25 2.62
N PHE A 499 -2.89 -23.24 2.92
CA PHE A 499 -3.00 -21.93 2.28
C PHE A 499 -2.77 -22.03 0.76
N ALA A 500 -1.72 -22.73 0.32
CA ALA A 500 -1.46 -22.97 -1.11
C ALA A 500 -2.60 -23.76 -1.77
N GLY A 501 -3.13 -24.77 -1.09
CA GLY A 501 -4.28 -25.56 -1.55
C GLY A 501 -5.51 -24.69 -1.78
N ILE A 502 -5.85 -23.80 -0.84
CA ILE A 502 -6.95 -22.84 -0.96
C ILE A 502 -6.75 -21.93 -2.19
N LEU A 503 -5.54 -21.39 -2.38
CA LEU A 503 -5.23 -20.53 -3.53
C LEU A 503 -5.36 -21.27 -4.86
N ILE A 504 -4.90 -22.52 -4.93
CA ILE A 504 -5.02 -23.37 -6.13
C ILE A 504 -6.49 -23.68 -6.43
N LEU A 505 -7.27 -24.05 -5.43
CA LEU A 505 -8.71 -24.33 -5.58
C LEU A 505 -9.48 -23.11 -6.05
N LEU A 506 -9.21 -21.93 -5.47
CA LEU A 506 -9.81 -20.68 -5.92
C LEU A 506 -9.44 -20.36 -7.38
N SER A 507 -8.16 -20.55 -7.75
CA SER A 507 -7.70 -20.35 -9.12
C SER A 507 -8.40 -21.26 -10.11
N HIS A 508 -8.53 -22.55 -9.82
CA HIS A 508 -9.21 -23.54 -10.68
C HIS A 508 -10.71 -23.28 -10.80
N LYS A 509 -11.38 -22.96 -9.70
CA LYS A 509 -12.83 -22.66 -9.70
C LYS A 509 -13.12 -21.46 -10.59
N THR A 510 -12.34 -20.40 -10.45
CA THR A 510 -12.54 -19.17 -11.21
C THR A 510 -12.20 -19.36 -12.70
N GLU A 511 -11.15 -20.11 -13.02
CA GLU A 511 -10.80 -20.41 -14.41
C GLU A 511 -11.91 -21.19 -15.13
N LYS A 512 -12.56 -22.16 -14.45
CA LYS A 512 -13.71 -22.89 -15.01
C LYS A 512 -14.89 -21.94 -15.28
N GLN A 513 -15.21 -21.05 -14.34
CA GLN A 513 -16.31 -20.09 -14.52
C GLN A 513 -16.06 -19.15 -15.72
N PHE A 514 -14.85 -18.62 -15.86
CA PHE A 514 -14.51 -17.75 -16.99
C PHE A 514 -14.46 -18.49 -18.32
N LYS A 515 -14.07 -19.76 -18.37
CA LYS A 515 -14.14 -20.56 -19.59
C LYS A 515 -15.59 -20.77 -20.04
N GLN A 516 -16.50 -21.07 -19.11
CA GLN A 516 -17.92 -21.23 -19.42
C GLN A 516 -18.54 -19.91 -19.87
N GLU A 517 -18.29 -18.80 -19.19
CA GLU A 517 -18.79 -17.48 -19.59
C GLU A 517 -18.28 -17.07 -20.97
N TYR A 518 -17.01 -17.35 -21.29
CA TYR A 518 -16.42 -17.03 -22.59
C TYR A 518 -16.97 -17.91 -23.71
N SER A 519 -17.24 -19.18 -23.46
CA SER A 519 -17.83 -20.10 -24.42
C SER A 519 -19.31 -19.83 -24.72
N LEU A 520 -20.00 -19.10 -23.85
CA LEU A 520 -21.40 -18.65 -24.06
C LEU A 520 -21.50 -17.37 -24.90
N HIS A 521 -20.40 -16.61 -25.01
CA HIS A 521 -20.34 -15.35 -25.76
C HIS A 521 -19.58 -15.44 -27.09
N THR A 522 -18.98 -16.59 -27.40
CA THR A 522 -18.41 -16.94 -28.69
C THR A 522 -19.32 -17.89 -29.45
#